data_b8f710b1356d1adeeaf443364de887dd
#
_entry.id   b8f710b1356d1adeeaf443364de887dd
#
_cell.length_a   1.000
_cell.length_b   1.000
_cell.length_c   1.000
_cell.angle_alpha   90.00
_cell.angle_beta   90.00
_cell.angle_gamma   90.00
#
_symmetry.space_group_name_H-M   'P 1'
#
loop_
_entity.id
_entity.type
_entity.pdbx_description
1 polymer ?
#
loop_
_entity_poly.entity_id
_entity_poly.type
_entity_poly.pdbx_seq_one_letter_code
_entity_poly.pdbx_strand_id
1 'polypeptide(L)'
;MPKKSIVTGASRGIGLAIARELAARGSDVVLISRGGCPEQAEAIAKEFGVKTFTFACDVSSSDSVKDAFKQAIDALGGVDCLVNNAGITRDGLVLRMKDEDFDNVIATDLRSTFLCTRAVLRTMMGARYGRIVNIASLNGIRTQAGQANYAAAKAGVIGMTKSNSMEFGSRGITVNAVAPGFIDTDMTAAMSEETRAKYAAQIPLARLGKPEDVAKAVAFLASDDAQYITGQVIGVDGGLNA
;
A
#
# COMPACT_ATOMS: atom_id res chain seq x y z
N MET A 1 4.18 14.35 -11.31
CA MET A 1 4.51 13.47 -10.16
C MET A 1 4.21 14.19 -8.85
N PRO A 2 3.70 13.51 -7.83
CA PRO A 2 3.53 14.09 -6.49
C PRO A 2 4.89 14.51 -5.94
N LYS A 3 4.93 15.63 -5.24
CA LYS A 3 6.16 16.14 -4.61
C LYS A 3 6.30 15.68 -3.16
N LYS A 4 5.20 15.25 -2.53
CA LYS A 4 5.10 14.94 -1.10
C LYS A 4 4.31 13.66 -0.88
N SER A 5 4.99 12.59 -0.57
CA SER A 5 4.39 11.24 -0.48
C SER A 5 4.50 10.64 0.92
N ILE A 6 3.45 9.95 1.36
CA ILE A 6 3.45 9.16 2.59
C ILE A 6 3.21 7.69 2.20
N VAL A 7 4.08 6.79 2.66
CA VAL A 7 3.97 5.35 2.42
C VAL A 7 3.89 4.61 3.76
N THR A 8 2.82 3.85 3.97
CA THR A 8 2.68 2.99 5.16
C THR A 8 3.26 1.60 4.93
N GLY A 9 3.78 0.97 6.00
CA GLY A 9 4.46 -0.32 5.88
C GLY A 9 5.75 -0.26 5.06
N ALA A 10 6.47 0.88 5.13
CA ALA A 10 7.58 1.20 4.24
C ALA A 10 8.96 0.68 4.70
N SER A 11 9.04 -0.13 5.77
CA SER A 11 10.32 -0.63 6.29
C SER A 11 10.97 -1.71 5.43
N ARG A 12 10.21 -2.42 4.59
CA ARG A 12 10.68 -3.53 3.73
C ARG A 12 9.70 -3.85 2.60
N GLY A 13 10.10 -4.80 1.74
CA GLY A 13 9.24 -5.39 0.71
C GLY A 13 8.63 -4.36 -0.24
N ILE A 14 7.35 -4.53 -0.56
CA ILE A 14 6.62 -3.69 -1.50
C ILE A 14 6.61 -2.22 -1.05
N GLY A 15 6.37 -1.96 0.24
CA GLY A 15 6.31 -0.58 0.75
C GLY A 15 7.64 0.16 0.62
N LEU A 16 8.76 -0.48 0.89
CA LEU A 16 10.09 0.10 0.70
C LEU A 16 10.38 0.34 -0.79
N ALA A 17 10.05 -0.62 -1.66
CA ALA A 17 10.21 -0.44 -3.11
C ALA A 17 9.37 0.73 -3.64
N ILE A 18 8.15 0.91 -3.15
CA ILE A 18 7.29 2.05 -3.49
C ILE A 18 7.93 3.37 -3.03
N ALA A 19 8.42 3.43 -1.79
CA ALA A 19 9.07 4.63 -1.26
C ALA A 19 10.29 5.02 -2.10
N ARG A 20 11.11 4.05 -2.49
CA ARG A 20 12.28 4.24 -3.37
C ARG A 20 11.88 4.73 -4.77
N GLU A 21 10.87 4.12 -5.38
CA GLU A 21 10.40 4.49 -6.72
C GLU A 21 9.83 5.91 -6.76
N LEU A 22 9.06 6.31 -5.72
CA LEU A 22 8.55 7.68 -5.60
C LEU A 22 9.70 8.69 -5.40
N ALA A 23 10.68 8.34 -4.56
CA ALA A 23 11.89 9.16 -4.35
C ALA A 23 12.72 9.30 -5.63
N ALA A 24 12.94 8.21 -6.36
CA ALA A 24 13.65 8.22 -7.65
C ALA A 24 12.99 9.13 -8.69
N ARG A 25 11.68 9.35 -8.56
CA ARG A 25 10.91 10.30 -9.40
C ARG A 25 10.82 11.71 -8.82
N GLY A 26 11.59 12.02 -7.77
CA GLY A 26 11.73 13.36 -7.20
C GLY A 26 10.69 13.71 -6.12
N SER A 27 10.01 12.73 -5.52
CA SER A 27 9.12 12.98 -4.39
C SER A 27 9.87 13.02 -3.08
N ASP A 28 9.61 13.99 -2.22
CA ASP A 28 9.92 13.91 -0.80
C ASP A 28 9.03 12.83 -0.17
N VAL A 29 9.60 11.94 0.66
CA VAL A 29 8.88 10.75 1.13
C VAL A 29 8.92 10.60 2.63
N VAL A 30 7.75 10.38 3.24
CA VAL A 30 7.63 9.90 4.61
C VAL A 30 7.43 8.39 4.60
N LEU A 31 8.28 7.69 5.32
CA LEU A 31 8.22 6.25 5.55
C LEU A 31 7.56 5.99 6.90
N ILE A 32 6.43 5.31 6.90
CA ILE A 32 5.70 4.94 8.12
C ILE A 32 5.80 3.44 8.34
N SER A 33 6.22 3.04 9.54
CA SER A 33 6.21 1.67 10.04
C SER A 33 6.04 1.62 11.55
N ARG A 34 5.77 0.46 12.15
CA ARG A 34 5.59 0.33 13.60
C ARG A 34 6.79 0.79 14.43
N GLY A 35 8.00 0.53 13.97
CA GLY A 35 9.24 0.91 14.66
C GLY A 35 9.95 2.12 14.07
N GLY A 36 9.37 2.76 13.05
CA GLY A 36 10.13 3.67 12.20
C GLY A 36 11.09 2.90 11.29
N CYS A 37 11.78 3.61 10.40
CA CYS A 37 12.75 3.02 9.45
C CYS A 37 13.83 4.06 9.08
N PRO A 38 14.64 4.53 10.07
CA PRO A 38 15.60 5.60 9.84
C PRO A 38 16.69 5.23 8.82
N GLU A 39 17.20 4.00 8.86
CA GLU A 39 18.24 3.54 7.93
C GLU A 39 17.75 3.55 6.47
N GLN A 40 16.52 3.10 6.22
CA GLN A 40 15.92 3.13 4.90
C GLN A 40 15.67 4.57 4.42
N ALA A 41 15.20 5.44 5.32
CA ALA A 41 14.98 6.84 5.00
C ALA A 41 16.30 7.54 4.63
N GLU A 42 17.35 7.36 5.42
CA GLU A 42 18.67 7.90 5.15
C GLU A 42 19.26 7.39 3.82
N ALA A 43 19.16 6.07 3.58
CA ALA A 43 19.62 5.48 2.33
C ALA A 43 18.92 6.07 1.10
N ILE A 44 17.59 6.25 1.15
CA ILE A 44 16.79 6.87 0.09
C ILE A 44 17.18 8.33 -0.11
N ALA A 45 17.33 9.11 0.96
CA ALA A 45 17.75 10.50 0.86
C ALA A 45 19.11 10.65 0.20
N LYS A 46 20.08 9.82 0.58
CA LYS A 46 21.43 9.81 0.04
C LYS A 46 21.47 9.43 -1.44
N GLU A 47 20.64 8.44 -1.83
CA GLU A 47 20.66 7.91 -3.20
C GLU A 47 19.95 8.85 -4.19
N PHE A 48 18.81 9.43 -3.79
CA PHE A 48 17.96 10.20 -4.72
C PHE A 48 17.99 11.72 -4.50
N GLY A 49 18.63 12.22 -3.44
CA GLY A 49 18.75 13.65 -3.18
C GLY A 49 17.42 14.33 -2.78
N VAL A 50 16.45 13.57 -2.28
CA VAL A 50 15.15 14.07 -1.82
C VAL A 50 15.10 14.13 -0.28
N LYS A 51 14.13 14.86 0.26
CA LYS A 51 13.89 14.82 1.70
C LYS A 51 13.13 13.56 2.08
N THR A 52 13.61 12.91 3.13
CA THR A 52 12.94 11.73 3.69
C THR A 52 12.73 11.91 5.19
N PHE A 53 11.62 11.42 5.66
CA PHE A 53 11.30 11.41 7.09
C PHE A 53 10.77 10.02 7.46
N THR A 54 10.83 9.68 8.74
CA THR A 54 10.25 8.44 9.24
C THR A 54 9.54 8.68 10.56
N PHE A 55 8.38 8.05 10.71
CA PHE A 55 7.61 8.10 11.95
C PHE A 55 7.15 6.69 12.33
N ALA A 56 7.27 6.38 13.62
CA ALA A 56 6.70 5.16 14.17
C ALA A 56 5.18 5.32 14.25
N CYS A 57 4.44 4.32 13.75
CA CYS A 57 2.99 4.32 13.77
C CYS A 57 2.43 2.90 13.75
N ASP A 58 1.59 2.60 14.72
CA ASP A 58 0.66 1.48 14.62
C ASP A 58 -0.58 1.94 13.84
N VAL A 59 -0.66 1.54 12.58
CA VAL A 59 -1.76 1.94 11.69
C VAL A 59 -3.14 1.40 12.11
N SER A 60 -3.19 0.40 13.01
CA SER A 60 -4.45 -0.10 13.57
C SER A 60 -5.01 0.80 14.67
N SER A 61 -4.17 1.67 15.26
CA SER A 61 -4.55 2.62 16.32
C SER A 61 -4.90 4.00 15.75
N SER A 62 -6.11 4.47 16.05
CA SER A 62 -6.60 5.78 15.59
C SER A 62 -5.74 6.93 16.12
N ASP A 63 -5.30 6.87 17.39
CA ASP A 63 -4.51 7.92 18.00
C ASP A 63 -3.09 7.94 17.44
N SER A 64 -2.47 6.75 17.28
CA SER A 64 -1.15 6.62 16.65
C SER A 64 -1.15 7.17 15.22
N VAL A 65 -2.18 6.87 14.42
CA VAL A 65 -2.32 7.41 13.06
C VAL A 65 -2.48 8.94 13.10
N LYS A 66 -3.35 9.46 13.96
CA LYS A 66 -3.57 10.90 14.09
C LYS A 66 -2.26 11.65 14.38
N ASP A 67 -1.48 11.16 15.35
CA ASP A 67 -0.25 11.81 15.79
C ASP A 67 0.87 11.70 14.75
N ALA A 68 1.09 10.50 14.20
CA ALA A 68 2.13 10.28 13.18
C ALA A 68 1.83 11.01 11.86
N PHE A 69 0.58 11.02 11.42
CA PHE A 69 0.21 11.71 10.18
C PHE A 69 0.24 13.23 10.31
N LYS A 70 -0.10 13.76 11.51
CA LYS A 70 0.09 15.19 11.78
C LYS A 70 1.56 15.56 11.63
N GLN A 71 2.47 14.84 12.29
CA GLN A 71 3.91 15.08 12.18
C GLN A 71 4.42 14.93 10.76
N ALA A 72 3.96 13.91 10.01
CA ALA A 72 4.34 13.66 8.63
C ALA A 72 3.92 14.81 7.70
N ILE A 73 2.67 15.29 7.82
CA ILE A 73 2.15 16.40 7.02
C ILE A 73 2.89 17.70 7.36
N ASP A 74 3.15 17.95 8.64
CA ASP A 74 3.91 19.14 9.10
C ASP A 74 5.35 19.10 8.54
N ALA A 75 6.04 17.96 8.62
CA ALA A 75 7.41 17.81 8.10
C ALA A 75 7.52 17.99 6.58
N LEU A 76 6.53 17.50 5.82
CA LEU A 76 6.45 17.68 4.37
C LEU A 76 5.92 19.06 3.95
N GLY A 77 5.26 19.78 4.88
CA GLY A 77 4.52 21.00 4.54
C GLY A 77 3.33 20.73 3.61
N GLY A 78 2.65 19.58 3.78
CA GLY A 78 1.50 19.12 2.99
C GLY A 78 1.61 17.66 2.59
N VAL A 79 0.67 17.15 1.78
CA VAL A 79 0.69 15.78 1.24
C VAL A 79 -0.01 15.73 -0.09
N ASP A 80 0.66 15.17 -1.08
CA ASP A 80 0.16 15.00 -2.45
C ASP A 80 -0.25 13.54 -2.74
N CYS A 81 0.47 12.57 -2.13
CA CYS A 81 0.24 11.16 -2.33
C CYS A 81 0.22 10.40 -1.01
N LEU A 82 -0.75 9.51 -0.87
CA LEU A 82 -0.80 8.50 0.19
C LEU A 82 -0.79 7.11 -0.44
N VAL A 83 0.12 6.26 0.01
CA VAL A 83 0.12 4.84 -0.31
C VAL A 83 -0.20 4.03 0.95
N ASN A 84 -1.39 3.44 0.97
CA ASN A 84 -1.82 2.51 2.01
C ASN A 84 -1.30 1.12 1.67
N ASN A 85 -0.13 0.76 2.21
CA ASN A 85 0.51 -0.52 1.94
C ASN A 85 0.64 -1.40 3.21
N ALA A 86 0.59 -0.85 4.41
CA ALA A 86 0.68 -1.63 5.63
C ALA A 86 -0.34 -2.77 5.65
N GLY A 87 0.11 -3.97 6.00
CA GLY A 87 -0.73 -5.15 6.07
C GLY A 87 0.00 -6.34 6.70
N ILE A 88 -0.78 -7.30 7.16
CA ILE A 88 -0.32 -8.57 7.74
C ILE A 88 -1.15 -9.73 7.22
N THR A 89 -0.63 -10.95 7.34
CA THR A 89 -1.40 -12.18 7.14
C THR A 89 -1.44 -12.98 8.44
N ARG A 90 -2.56 -13.64 8.71
CA ARG A 90 -2.76 -14.62 9.77
C ARG A 90 -3.62 -15.74 9.20
N ASP A 91 -2.95 -16.63 8.44
CA ASP A 91 -3.62 -17.67 7.68
C ASP A 91 -4.09 -18.80 8.60
N GLY A 92 -5.29 -19.32 8.34
CA GLY A 92 -5.89 -20.42 9.07
C GLY A 92 -7.24 -20.80 8.48
N LEU A 93 -7.58 -22.09 8.52
CA LEU A 93 -8.92 -22.54 8.13
C LEU A 93 -9.96 -21.93 9.07
N VAL A 94 -11.11 -21.50 8.56
CA VAL A 94 -12.15 -20.79 9.33
C VAL A 94 -12.50 -21.52 10.64
N LEU A 95 -12.62 -22.84 10.61
CA LEU A 95 -12.92 -23.63 11.82
C LEU A 95 -11.86 -23.49 12.94
N ARG A 96 -10.62 -23.12 12.60
CA ARG A 96 -9.49 -23.02 13.54
C ARG A 96 -8.94 -21.60 13.66
N MET A 97 -9.48 -20.65 12.89
CA MET A 97 -9.07 -19.25 12.93
C MET A 97 -9.52 -18.64 14.25
N LYS A 98 -8.60 -18.00 14.96
CA LYS A 98 -8.93 -17.29 16.20
C LYS A 98 -9.56 -15.94 15.87
N ASP A 99 -10.49 -15.50 16.70
CA ASP A 99 -11.14 -14.19 16.56
C ASP A 99 -10.08 -13.07 16.54
N GLU A 100 -9.03 -13.16 17.38
CA GLU A 100 -7.94 -12.21 17.44
C GLU A 100 -7.15 -12.14 16.13
N ASP A 101 -6.92 -13.26 15.44
CA ASP A 101 -6.22 -13.29 14.15
C ASP A 101 -7.09 -12.65 13.06
N PHE A 102 -8.40 -12.88 13.10
CA PHE A 102 -9.35 -12.22 12.21
C PHE A 102 -9.36 -10.71 12.47
N ASP A 103 -9.58 -10.28 13.70
CA ASP A 103 -9.67 -8.86 14.08
C ASP A 103 -8.39 -8.10 13.81
N ASN A 104 -7.21 -8.69 14.09
CA ASN A 104 -5.92 -8.08 13.83
C ASN A 104 -5.70 -7.81 12.34
N VAL A 105 -6.09 -8.74 11.46
CA VAL A 105 -6.00 -8.55 10.01
C VAL A 105 -6.97 -7.46 9.54
N ILE A 106 -8.23 -7.49 10.00
CA ILE A 106 -9.21 -6.44 9.66
C ILE A 106 -8.73 -5.07 10.15
N ALA A 107 -8.21 -4.98 11.36
CA ALA A 107 -7.72 -3.73 11.92
C ALA A 107 -6.52 -3.18 11.15
N THR A 108 -5.56 -4.05 10.80
CA THR A 108 -4.31 -3.64 10.16
C THR A 108 -4.45 -3.40 8.66
N ASP A 109 -5.22 -4.23 7.94
CA ASP A 109 -5.26 -4.20 6.47
C ASP A 109 -6.42 -3.36 5.91
N LEU A 110 -7.58 -3.36 6.60
CA LEU A 110 -8.76 -2.62 6.14
C LEU A 110 -9.00 -1.33 6.93
N ARG A 111 -9.15 -1.44 8.26
CA ARG A 111 -9.45 -0.26 9.09
C ARG A 111 -8.33 0.77 9.02
N SER A 112 -7.07 0.35 8.94
CA SER A 112 -5.93 1.24 8.77
C SER A 112 -6.02 2.09 7.50
N THR A 113 -6.44 1.49 6.37
CA THR A 113 -6.63 2.19 5.10
C THR A 113 -7.65 3.33 5.24
N PHE A 114 -8.74 3.09 5.99
CA PHE A 114 -9.70 4.14 6.32
C PHE A 114 -9.06 5.23 7.20
N LEU A 115 -8.35 4.86 8.28
CA LEU A 115 -7.76 5.81 9.21
C LEU A 115 -6.73 6.72 8.53
N CYS A 116 -5.80 6.11 7.78
CA CYS A 116 -4.74 6.84 7.08
C CYS A 116 -5.30 7.74 5.96
N THR A 117 -6.28 7.25 5.20
CA THR A 117 -6.99 8.06 4.19
C THR A 117 -7.65 9.27 4.83
N ARG A 118 -8.41 9.07 5.91
CA ARG A 118 -9.07 10.17 6.64
C ARG A 118 -8.07 11.21 7.16
N ALA A 119 -6.89 10.78 7.59
CA ALA A 119 -5.87 11.67 8.14
C ALA A 119 -5.30 12.67 7.12
N VAL A 120 -5.24 12.33 5.83
CA VAL A 120 -4.72 13.20 4.76
C VAL A 120 -5.80 14.02 4.05
N LEU A 121 -7.08 13.63 4.16
CA LEU A 121 -8.15 14.19 3.34
C LEU A 121 -8.29 15.70 3.46
N ARG A 122 -8.26 16.26 4.67
CA ARG A 122 -8.42 17.72 4.86
C ARG A 122 -7.36 18.49 4.09
N THR A 123 -6.12 18.03 4.12
CA THR A 123 -4.98 18.66 3.41
C THR A 123 -5.15 18.54 1.91
N MET A 124 -5.45 17.33 1.38
CA MET A 124 -5.65 17.10 -0.04
C MET A 124 -6.86 17.86 -0.60
N MET A 125 -7.98 17.87 0.13
CA MET A 125 -9.19 18.63 -0.27
C MET A 125 -8.95 20.14 -0.31
N GLY A 126 -8.17 20.67 0.65
CA GLY A 126 -7.78 22.08 0.67
C GLY A 126 -6.88 22.45 -0.52
N ALA A 127 -5.95 21.58 -0.88
CA ALA A 127 -5.08 21.73 -2.04
C ALA A 127 -5.81 21.48 -3.39
N ARG A 128 -6.99 20.87 -3.38
CA ARG A 128 -7.71 20.34 -4.56
C ARG A 128 -6.83 19.43 -5.42
N TYR A 129 -5.98 18.67 -4.76
CA TYR A 129 -5.05 17.70 -5.36
C TYR A 129 -4.78 16.56 -4.39
N GLY A 130 -4.82 15.34 -4.88
CA GLY A 130 -4.45 14.16 -4.11
C GLY A 130 -4.39 12.90 -4.98
N ARG A 131 -3.50 12.00 -4.60
CA ARG A 131 -3.32 10.67 -5.18
C ARG A 131 -3.34 9.65 -4.04
N ILE A 132 -4.35 8.82 -3.98
CA ILE A 132 -4.45 7.76 -2.98
C ILE A 132 -4.34 6.42 -3.70
N VAL A 133 -3.33 5.64 -3.35
CA VAL A 133 -3.11 4.31 -3.91
C VAL A 133 -3.16 3.29 -2.77
N ASN A 134 -4.13 2.39 -2.83
CA ASN A 134 -4.32 1.34 -1.84
C ASN A 134 -3.70 0.03 -2.34
N ILE A 135 -2.87 -0.62 -1.53
CA ILE A 135 -2.36 -1.95 -1.85
C ILE A 135 -3.38 -2.98 -1.38
N ALA A 136 -4.17 -3.45 -2.34
CA ALA A 136 -5.07 -4.57 -2.19
C ALA A 136 -4.31 -5.91 -2.30
N SER A 137 -4.87 -6.90 -2.92
CA SER A 137 -4.25 -8.17 -3.26
C SER A 137 -5.10 -8.85 -4.33
N LEU A 138 -4.49 -9.75 -5.10
CA LEU A 138 -5.22 -10.71 -5.91
C LEU A 138 -6.24 -11.50 -5.07
N ASN A 139 -5.91 -11.78 -3.79
CA ASN A 139 -6.81 -12.47 -2.86
C ASN A 139 -8.05 -11.65 -2.43
N GLY A 140 -8.08 -10.35 -2.72
CA GLY A 140 -9.31 -9.54 -2.63
C GLY A 140 -10.25 -9.70 -3.83
N ILE A 141 -9.79 -10.35 -4.89
CA ILE A 141 -10.52 -10.59 -6.15
C ILE A 141 -10.78 -12.09 -6.31
N ARG A 142 -9.72 -12.89 -6.25
CA ARG A 142 -9.73 -14.35 -6.34
C ARG A 142 -9.12 -14.93 -5.07
N THR A 143 -9.95 -15.55 -4.25
CA THR A 143 -9.57 -16.00 -2.92
C THR A 143 -8.97 -17.41 -2.93
N GLN A 144 -8.32 -17.78 -1.82
CA GLN A 144 -7.85 -19.14 -1.55
C GLN A 144 -8.24 -19.57 -0.13
N ALA A 145 -8.30 -20.88 0.08
CA ALA A 145 -8.61 -21.45 1.39
C ALA A 145 -7.57 -21.01 2.45
N GLY A 146 -8.02 -20.79 3.67
CA GLY A 146 -7.16 -20.40 4.80
C GLY A 146 -6.91 -18.89 4.93
N GLN A 147 -7.49 -18.06 4.07
CA GLN A 147 -7.29 -16.60 4.10
C GLN A 147 -8.60 -15.80 4.19
N ALA A 148 -9.60 -16.31 4.89
CA ALA A 148 -10.90 -15.65 5.00
C ALA A 148 -10.80 -14.21 5.55
N ASN A 149 -9.98 -13.97 6.57
CA ASN A 149 -9.70 -12.66 7.14
C ASN A 149 -9.00 -11.71 6.14
N TYR A 150 -7.92 -12.19 5.53
CA TYR A 150 -7.12 -11.40 4.58
C TYR A 150 -7.91 -11.09 3.29
N ALA A 151 -8.61 -12.08 2.75
CA ALA A 151 -9.48 -11.89 1.59
C ALA A 151 -10.60 -10.88 1.87
N ALA A 152 -11.26 -10.99 3.03
CA ALA A 152 -12.28 -10.03 3.45
C ALA A 152 -11.71 -8.60 3.57
N ALA A 153 -10.54 -8.45 4.21
CA ALA A 153 -9.87 -7.17 4.35
C ALA A 153 -9.53 -6.56 2.98
N LYS A 154 -8.89 -7.33 2.09
CA LYS A 154 -8.45 -6.84 0.78
C LYS A 154 -9.62 -6.59 -0.19
N ALA A 155 -10.70 -7.37 -0.12
CA ALA A 155 -11.96 -7.08 -0.80
C ALA A 155 -12.61 -5.80 -0.27
N GLY A 156 -12.58 -5.58 1.05
CA GLY A 156 -13.03 -4.35 1.68
C GLY A 156 -12.24 -3.12 1.22
N VAL A 157 -10.92 -3.23 1.08
CA VAL A 157 -10.06 -2.17 0.52
C VAL A 157 -10.48 -1.82 -0.91
N ILE A 158 -10.80 -2.83 -1.74
CA ILE A 158 -11.30 -2.62 -3.11
C ILE A 158 -12.64 -1.87 -3.08
N GLY A 159 -13.58 -2.28 -2.23
CA GLY A 159 -14.87 -1.62 -2.07
C GLY A 159 -14.71 -0.16 -1.62
N MET A 160 -13.86 0.08 -0.61
CA MET A 160 -13.57 1.41 -0.11
C MET A 160 -12.86 2.30 -1.15
N THR A 161 -11.98 1.74 -1.98
CA THR A 161 -11.35 2.46 -3.09
C THR A 161 -12.38 3.03 -4.04
N LYS A 162 -13.37 2.24 -4.44
CA LYS A 162 -14.44 2.66 -5.34
C LYS A 162 -15.33 3.73 -4.70
N SER A 163 -15.75 3.54 -3.45
CA SER A 163 -16.56 4.52 -2.72
C SER A 163 -15.83 5.86 -2.58
N ASN A 164 -14.58 5.84 -2.12
CA ASN A 164 -13.78 7.03 -1.92
C ASN A 164 -13.50 7.78 -3.24
N SER A 165 -13.36 7.08 -4.36
CA SER A 165 -13.19 7.71 -5.67
C SER A 165 -14.38 8.55 -6.08
N MET A 166 -15.58 8.09 -5.77
CA MET A 166 -16.83 8.84 -6.02
C MET A 166 -16.96 10.07 -5.12
N GLU A 167 -16.56 9.92 -3.85
CA GLU A 167 -16.68 10.99 -2.86
C GLU A 167 -15.68 12.12 -3.09
N PHE A 168 -14.41 11.78 -3.45
CA PHE A 168 -13.33 12.76 -3.48
C PHE A 168 -13.02 13.31 -4.88
N GLY A 169 -13.57 12.72 -5.93
CA GLY A 169 -13.27 13.08 -7.33
C GLY A 169 -13.50 14.56 -7.64
N SER A 170 -14.58 15.15 -7.14
CA SER A 170 -14.89 16.59 -7.33
C SER A 170 -13.86 17.54 -6.67
N ARG A 171 -12.97 17.00 -5.84
CA ARG A 171 -11.88 17.72 -5.17
C ARG A 171 -10.51 17.52 -5.85
N GLY A 172 -10.47 16.92 -7.04
CA GLY A 172 -9.22 16.67 -7.76
C GLY A 172 -8.38 15.53 -7.16
N ILE A 173 -9.01 14.65 -6.35
CA ILE A 173 -8.36 13.53 -5.71
C ILE A 173 -8.72 12.24 -6.45
N THR A 174 -7.72 11.47 -6.88
CA THR A 174 -7.94 10.12 -7.41
C THR A 174 -7.67 9.07 -6.33
N VAL A 175 -8.46 8.01 -6.34
CA VAL A 175 -8.30 6.87 -5.42
C VAL A 175 -8.32 5.59 -6.23
N ASN A 176 -7.21 4.86 -6.24
CA ASN A 176 -7.06 3.61 -6.98
C ASN A 176 -6.50 2.50 -6.09
N ALA A 177 -6.65 1.27 -6.50
CA ALA A 177 -6.03 0.12 -5.85
C ALA A 177 -5.06 -0.58 -6.82
N VAL A 178 -3.96 -1.07 -6.27
CA VAL A 178 -3.10 -2.06 -6.93
C VAL A 178 -3.33 -3.39 -6.23
N ALA A 179 -3.54 -4.45 -7.01
CA ALA A 179 -3.75 -5.82 -6.54
C ALA A 179 -2.55 -6.69 -6.96
N PRO A 180 -1.51 -6.81 -6.10
CA PRO A 180 -0.39 -7.69 -6.40
C PRO A 180 -0.80 -9.16 -6.40
N GLY A 181 -0.21 -9.96 -7.30
CA GLY A 181 -0.22 -11.40 -7.25
C GLY A 181 0.89 -11.94 -6.33
N PHE A 182 1.56 -13.01 -6.75
CA PHE A 182 2.71 -13.54 -6.01
C PHE A 182 3.96 -12.69 -6.26
N ILE A 183 4.36 -11.93 -5.23
CA ILE A 183 5.53 -11.04 -5.26
C ILE A 183 6.62 -11.63 -4.38
N ASP A 184 7.85 -11.64 -4.89
CA ASP A 184 9.04 -12.10 -4.18
C ASP A 184 9.43 -11.09 -3.09
N THR A 185 9.10 -11.42 -1.85
CA THR A 185 9.34 -10.60 -0.66
C THR A 185 9.77 -11.52 0.49
N ASP A 186 10.17 -10.94 1.62
CA ASP A 186 10.46 -11.73 2.83
C ASP A 186 9.30 -12.66 3.23
N MET A 187 8.07 -12.24 2.93
CA MET A 187 6.86 -13.03 3.22
C MET A 187 6.80 -14.32 2.37
N THR A 188 7.31 -14.29 1.16
CA THR A 188 7.38 -15.43 0.24
C THR A 188 8.74 -16.13 0.24
N ALA A 189 9.77 -15.52 0.83
CA ALA A 189 11.12 -16.07 0.92
C ALA A 189 11.16 -17.38 1.75
N ALA A 190 10.22 -17.56 2.68
CA ALA A 190 10.10 -18.79 3.49
C ALA A 190 9.55 -19.98 2.70
N MET A 191 9.08 -19.79 1.46
CA MET A 191 8.58 -20.86 0.60
C MET A 191 9.74 -21.68 0.03
N SER A 192 9.57 -23.02 -0.05
CA SER A 192 10.55 -23.87 -0.73
C SER A 192 10.64 -23.53 -2.23
N GLU A 193 11.79 -23.81 -2.84
CA GLU A 193 11.97 -23.61 -4.29
C GLU A 193 10.93 -24.36 -5.12
N GLU A 194 10.57 -25.59 -4.70
CA GLU A 194 9.51 -26.37 -5.36
C GLU A 194 8.17 -25.63 -5.31
N THR A 195 7.81 -25.03 -4.17
CA THR A 195 6.57 -24.26 -4.04
C THR A 195 6.63 -23.00 -4.91
N ARG A 196 7.77 -22.29 -4.93
CA ARG A 196 7.98 -21.13 -5.79
C ARG A 196 7.83 -21.48 -7.27
N ALA A 197 8.42 -22.59 -7.71
CA ALA A 197 8.31 -23.08 -9.08
C ALA A 197 6.86 -23.43 -9.45
N LYS A 198 6.10 -24.07 -8.53
CA LYS A 198 4.67 -24.36 -8.73
C LYS A 198 3.84 -23.09 -8.92
N TYR A 199 4.09 -22.04 -8.14
CA TYR A 199 3.40 -20.75 -8.32
C TYR A 199 3.83 -20.08 -9.63
N ALA A 200 5.13 -20.05 -9.92
CA ALA A 200 5.63 -19.46 -11.17
C ALA A 200 5.02 -20.13 -12.42
N ALA A 201 4.83 -21.45 -12.39
CA ALA A 201 4.20 -22.20 -13.49
C ALA A 201 2.72 -21.86 -13.73
N GLN A 202 2.03 -21.29 -12.72
CA GLN A 202 0.63 -20.85 -12.86
C GLN A 202 0.53 -19.42 -13.41
N ILE A 203 1.62 -18.66 -13.37
CA ILE A 203 1.67 -17.28 -13.82
C ILE A 203 2.00 -17.25 -15.32
N PRO A 204 1.18 -16.64 -16.18
CA PRO A 204 1.46 -16.55 -17.63
C PRO A 204 2.84 -15.98 -17.97
N LEU A 205 3.34 -15.01 -17.19
CA LEU A 205 4.70 -14.47 -17.33
C LEU A 205 5.80 -15.38 -16.76
N ALA A 206 5.46 -16.59 -16.27
CA ALA A 206 6.34 -17.65 -15.80
C ALA A 206 7.38 -17.22 -14.73
N ARG A 207 7.08 -16.22 -13.94
CA ARG A 207 7.90 -15.76 -12.81
C ARG A 207 7.05 -15.13 -11.71
N LEU A 208 7.57 -15.13 -10.48
CA LEU A 208 7.04 -14.26 -9.45
C LEU A 208 7.31 -12.79 -9.81
N GLY A 209 6.41 -11.90 -9.41
CA GLY A 209 6.63 -10.47 -9.50
C GLY A 209 7.72 -10.02 -8.50
N LYS A 210 8.34 -8.88 -8.77
CA LYS A 210 9.26 -8.21 -7.84
C LYS A 210 8.55 -7.04 -7.17
N PRO A 211 8.97 -6.61 -5.97
CA PRO A 211 8.45 -5.38 -5.35
C PRO A 211 8.46 -4.18 -6.29
N GLU A 212 9.48 -4.08 -7.16
CA GLU A 212 9.61 -3.01 -8.15
C GLU A 212 8.54 -3.06 -9.25
N ASP A 213 8.02 -4.24 -9.59
CA ASP A 213 6.91 -4.37 -10.55
C ASP A 213 5.65 -3.68 -9.98
N VAL A 214 5.39 -3.85 -8.68
CA VAL A 214 4.29 -3.17 -7.97
C VAL A 214 4.57 -1.67 -7.82
N ALA A 215 5.79 -1.30 -7.42
CA ALA A 215 6.18 0.08 -7.20
C ALA A 215 6.00 0.96 -8.44
N LYS A 216 6.34 0.45 -9.62
CA LYS A 216 6.15 1.15 -10.90
C LYS A 216 4.68 1.42 -11.22
N ALA A 217 3.80 0.45 -10.96
CA ALA A 217 2.35 0.62 -11.14
C ALA A 217 1.80 1.68 -10.17
N VAL A 218 2.23 1.63 -8.90
CA VAL A 218 1.86 2.64 -7.89
C VAL A 218 2.34 4.03 -8.32
N ALA A 219 3.58 4.16 -8.76
CA ALA A 219 4.14 5.45 -9.17
C ALA A 219 3.43 6.01 -10.42
N PHE A 220 3.00 5.17 -11.35
CA PHE A 220 2.14 5.59 -12.47
C PHE A 220 0.79 6.12 -11.96
N LEU A 221 0.08 5.38 -11.10
CA LEU A 221 -1.20 5.82 -10.55
C LEU A 221 -1.10 7.07 -9.67
N ALA A 222 0.06 7.30 -9.05
CA ALA A 222 0.35 8.50 -8.28
C ALA A 222 0.73 9.70 -9.16
N SER A 223 1.03 9.51 -10.45
CA SER A 223 1.46 10.56 -11.35
C SER A 223 0.28 11.37 -11.94
N ASP A 224 0.63 12.48 -12.59
CA ASP A 224 -0.36 13.29 -13.33
C ASP A 224 -0.78 12.63 -14.64
N ASP A 225 -0.01 11.66 -15.16
CA ASP A 225 -0.38 10.85 -16.32
C ASP A 225 -1.63 9.99 -16.05
N ALA A 226 -1.89 9.67 -14.76
CA ALA A 226 -3.06 8.93 -14.32
C ALA A 226 -4.19 9.84 -13.76
N GLN A 227 -4.18 11.14 -14.02
CA GLN A 227 -5.13 12.09 -13.42
C GLN A 227 -6.60 11.83 -13.78
N TYR A 228 -6.87 11.08 -14.84
CA TYR A 228 -8.23 10.68 -15.24
C TYR A 228 -8.56 9.22 -14.90
N ILE A 229 -7.70 8.56 -14.09
CA ILE A 229 -7.88 7.20 -13.61
C ILE A 229 -8.26 7.26 -12.13
N THR A 230 -9.49 6.86 -11.80
CA THR A 230 -9.96 6.78 -10.41
C THR A 230 -10.95 5.64 -10.23
N GLY A 231 -11.04 5.07 -9.03
CA GLY A 231 -11.91 3.93 -8.72
C GLY A 231 -11.45 2.59 -9.31
N GLN A 232 -10.26 2.53 -9.91
CA GLN A 232 -9.77 1.35 -10.60
C GLN A 232 -9.00 0.40 -9.67
N VAL A 233 -9.01 -0.88 -10.02
CA VAL A 233 -8.21 -1.93 -9.40
C VAL A 233 -7.29 -2.50 -10.48
N ILE A 234 -5.99 -2.24 -10.34
CA ILE A 234 -4.98 -2.67 -11.32
C ILE A 234 -4.27 -3.92 -10.79
N GLY A 235 -4.44 -5.04 -11.48
CA GLY A 235 -3.69 -6.27 -11.22
C GLY A 235 -2.22 -6.11 -11.59
N VAL A 236 -1.31 -6.49 -10.67
CA VAL A 236 0.12 -6.63 -10.93
C VAL A 236 0.50 -8.05 -10.56
N ASP A 237 0.11 -8.99 -11.39
CA ASP A 237 0.05 -10.42 -11.07
C ASP A 237 0.60 -11.33 -12.18
N GLY A 238 1.19 -10.75 -13.23
CA GLY A 238 1.75 -11.50 -14.36
C GLY A 238 0.72 -12.26 -15.20
N GLY A 239 -0.57 -11.87 -15.11
CA GLY A 239 -1.67 -12.51 -15.81
C GLY A 239 -2.34 -13.65 -15.01
N LEU A 240 -2.01 -13.83 -13.73
CA LEU A 240 -2.56 -14.91 -12.91
C LEU A 240 -4.08 -14.83 -12.73
N ASN A 241 -4.67 -13.67 -12.92
CA ASN A 241 -6.12 -13.41 -12.80
C ASN A 241 -6.79 -13.13 -14.16
N ALA A 242 -6.14 -13.42 -15.26
CA ALA A 242 -6.71 -13.23 -16.58
C ALA A 242 -7.75 -14.31 -16.93
#